data_572cf184704a4e8ccc37811404a7cc14
#
_entry.id   572cf184704a4e8ccc37811404a7cc14
#
_cell.length_a   1.000
_cell.length_b   1.000
_cell.length_c   1.000
_cell.angle_alpha   90.00
_cell.angle_beta   90.00
_cell.angle_gamma   90.00
#
_symmetry.space_group_name_H-M   'P 1'
#
loop_
_entity.id
_entity.type
_entity.pdbx_description
1 polymer ?
#
loop_
_entity_poly.entity_id
_entity_poly.type
_entity_poly.pdbx_seq_one_letter_code
_entity_poly.pdbx_strand_id
1 'polypeptide(L)'
;MRELVEAVLGPACFAVRGIFFNKTRSSNWKVAWHQDLTISVRERVHVDGFGPWTTKGGILHVQPSIEVMSGILAIRLHLDESGLDNGPLRVIGGSHRKGRFSAEQISNWGKDKAVVCTVPKGGALIMRPLLLHASSACTVIRSRRVIHLEFAATELPQGLDWHDTV
;
A
#
# COMPACT_ATOMS: atom_id res chain seq x y z
N MET A 1 14.62 1.28 -9.97
CA MET A 1 13.30 1.01 -9.38
C MET A 1 12.51 0.01 -10.22
N ARG A 2 12.43 0.20 -11.53
CA ARG A 2 11.76 -0.72 -12.47
C ARG A 2 12.26 -2.16 -12.31
N GLU A 3 13.57 -2.40 -12.31
CA GLU A 3 14.18 -3.71 -12.12
C GLU A 3 13.71 -4.45 -10.86
N LEU A 4 13.47 -3.72 -9.77
CA LEU A 4 12.97 -4.31 -8.52
C LEU A 4 11.53 -4.81 -8.65
N VAL A 5 10.71 -4.12 -9.46
CA VAL A 5 9.31 -4.54 -9.72
C VAL A 5 9.29 -5.70 -10.70
N GLU A 6 10.05 -5.60 -11.77
CA GLU A 6 10.16 -6.63 -12.81
C GLU A 6 10.63 -7.97 -12.25
N ALA A 7 11.53 -7.94 -11.27
CA ALA A 7 11.99 -9.16 -10.58
C ALA A 7 10.85 -9.91 -9.85
N VAL A 8 9.74 -9.23 -9.54
CA VAL A 8 8.61 -9.79 -8.79
C VAL A 8 7.35 -9.97 -9.66
N LEU A 9 7.07 -9.01 -10.53
CA LEU A 9 5.85 -8.98 -11.36
C LEU A 9 6.10 -9.35 -12.83
N GLY A 10 7.37 -9.42 -13.24
CA GLY A 10 7.74 -9.62 -14.64
C GLY A 10 7.80 -8.31 -15.44
N PRO A 11 8.31 -8.39 -16.70
CA PRO A 11 8.60 -7.21 -17.53
C PRO A 11 7.34 -6.45 -18.03
N ALA A 12 6.17 -7.08 -17.98
CA ALA A 12 4.89 -6.47 -18.36
C ALA A 12 4.27 -5.60 -17.25
N CYS A 13 4.99 -5.37 -16.15
CA CYS A 13 4.48 -4.56 -15.06
C CYS A 13 4.39 -3.07 -15.42
N PHE A 14 3.37 -2.40 -14.90
CA PHE A 14 3.12 -0.98 -15.08
C PHE A 14 2.63 -0.35 -13.77
N ALA A 15 2.87 0.95 -13.60
CA ALA A 15 2.39 1.66 -12.43
C ALA A 15 0.89 1.97 -12.58
N VAL A 16 0.14 1.76 -11.49
CA VAL A 16 -1.32 1.96 -11.44
C VAL A 16 -1.75 3.02 -10.44
N ARG A 17 -0.82 3.48 -9.58
CA ARG A 17 -1.10 4.51 -8.59
C ARG A 17 0.16 5.12 -8.02
N GLY A 18 0.10 6.43 -7.74
CA GLY A 18 1.13 7.15 -7.00
C GLY A 18 0.54 7.96 -5.84
N ILE A 19 1.17 7.89 -4.66
CA ILE A 19 0.77 8.67 -3.48
C ILE A 19 2.03 9.30 -2.87
N PHE A 20 1.97 10.58 -2.58
CA PHE A 20 3.01 11.28 -1.84
C PHE A 20 2.61 11.42 -0.38
N PHE A 21 3.38 10.82 0.52
CA PHE A 21 3.21 10.97 1.96
C PHE A 21 4.27 11.92 2.51
N ASN A 22 3.83 12.96 3.21
CA ASN A 22 4.71 13.90 3.87
C ASN A 22 4.27 14.11 5.32
N LYS A 23 4.92 13.44 6.26
CA LYS A 23 4.74 13.74 7.68
C LYS A 23 5.60 14.93 8.06
N THR A 24 4.98 15.93 8.66
CA THR A 24 5.60 17.17 9.12
C THR A 24 5.19 17.43 10.56
N ARG A 25 5.69 18.51 11.15
CA ARG A 25 5.28 18.97 12.48
C ARG A 25 3.76 19.20 12.58
N SER A 26 3.19 19.81 11.55
CA SER A 26 1.75 20.13 11.47
C SER A 26 0.89 18.97 10.96
N SER A 27 1.51 17.93 10.42
CA SER A 27 0.82 16.79 9.80
C SER A 27 1.51 15.49 10.21
N ASN A 28 1.37 15.13 11.49
CA ASN A 28 2.02 13.97 12.12
C ASN A 28 0.98 12.93 12.57
N TRP A 29 0.37 12.27 11.61
CA TRP A 29 -0.70 11.30 11.88
C TRP A 29 -0.17 9.90 12.21
N LYS A 30 -0.95 9.17 12.99
CA LYS A 30 -0.80 7.73 13.22
C LYS A 30 -1.65 6.97 12.19
N VAL A 31 -1.14 5.86 11.70
CA VAL A 31 -1.91 4.90 10.87
C VAL A 31 -2.12 3.63 11.70
N ALA A 32 -3.38 3.30 11.96
CA ALA A 32 -3.74 2.06 12.64
C ALA A 32 -3.38 0.84 11.79
N TRP A 33 -3.39 -0.34 12.40
CA TRP A 33 -3.20 -1.60 11.68
C TRP A 33 -4.29 -1.79 10.64
N HIS A 34 -3.89 -2.03 9.39
CA HIS A 34 -4.78 -2.20 8.24
C HIS A 34 -4.08 -2.94 7.11
N GLN A 35 -4.85 -3.28 6.10
CA GLN A 35 -4.40 -3.69 4.78
C GLN A 35 -4.84 -2.64 3.77
N ASP A 36 -4.10 -2.45 2.69
CA ASP A 36 -4.57 -1.69 1.54
C ASP A 36 -5.50 -2.59 0.73
N LEU A 37 -6.76 -2.19 0.61
CA LEU A 37 -7.83 -3.05 0.09
C LEU A 37 -8.47 -2.55 -1.21
N THR A 38 -8.11 -1.37 -1.69
CA THR A 38 -8.80 -0.74 -2.81
C THR A 38 -7.84 -0.34 -3.91
N ILE A 39 -8.29 -0.49 -5.15
CA ILE A 39 -7.64 0.02 -6.35
C ILE A 39 -8.35 1.28 -6.86
N SER A 40 -7.66 2.14 -7.59
CA SER A 40 -8.24 3.28 -8.31
C SER A 40 -8.62 2.88 -9.73
N VAL A 41 -9.81 3.29 -10.17
CA VAL A 41 -10.37 2.93 -11.47
C VAL A 41 -10.98 4.14 -12.16
N ARG A 42 -11.10 4.10 -13.50
CA ARG A 42 -11.62 5.21 -14.31
C ARG A 42 -13.10 5.43 -14.11
N GLU A 43 -13.87 4.36 -14.14
CA GLU A 43 -15.32 4.41 -14.05
C GLU A 43 -15.89 3.21 -13.28
N ARG A 44 -17.17 3.27 -12.98
CA ARG A 44 -17.86 2.19 -12.28
C ARG A 44 -18.43 1.21 -13.30
N VAL A 45 -17.81 0.05 -13.36
CA VAL A 45 -18.30 -1.11 -14.12
C VAL A 45 -18.71 -2.20 -13.15
N HIS A 46 -19.83 -2.88 -13.41
CA HIS A 46 -20.22 -4.04 -12.62
C HIS A 46 -19.26 -5.19 -12.90
N VAL A 47 -18.54 -5.63 -11.87
CA VAL A 47 -17.63 -6.77 -11.93
C VAL A 47 -17.94 -7.67 -10.74
N ASP A 48 -18.16 -8.95 -10.98
CA ASP A 48 -18.46 -9.91 -9.93
C ASP A 48 -17.32 -9.99 -8.91
N GLY A 49 -17.68 -9.94 -7.62
CA GLY A 49 -16.70 -9.99 -6.53
C GLY A 49 -15.96 -8.67 -6.27
N PHE A 50 -16.30 -7.58 -6.98
CA PHE A 50 -15.76 -6.24 -6.74
C PHE A 50 -16.74 -5.39 -5.93
N GLY A 51 -16.24 -4.76 -4.87
CA GLY A 51 -17.01 -3.89 -3.97
C GLY A 51 -16.53 -4.08 -2.52
N PRO A 52 -16.83 -3.12 -1.66
CA PRO A 52 -17.56 -1.87 -1.88
C PRO A 52 -16.82 -0.85 -2.73
N TRP A 53 -17.59 0.10 -3.28
CA TRP A 53 -17.11 1.24 -4.03
C TRP A 53 -17.01 2.47 -3.13
N THR A 54 -15.96 3.27 -3.32
CA THR A 54 -15.73 4.52 -2.56
C THR A 54 -15.10 5.57 -3.48
N THR A 55 -15.24 6.84 -3.11
CA THR A 55 -14.52 7.94 -3.77
C THR A 55 -13.55 8.58 -2.78
N LYS A 56 -12.30 8.75 -3.18
CA LYS A 56 -11.24 9.36 -2.36
C LYS A 56 -10.55 10.44 -3.18
N GLY A 57 -10.61 11.69 -2.71
CA GLY A 57 -10.00 12.82 -3.44
C GLY A 57 -10.51 13.00 -4.87
N GLY A 58 -11.79 12.69 -5.13
CA GLY A 58 -12.39 12.76 -6.46
C GLY A 58 -12.15 11.53 -7.35
N ILE A 59 -11.28 10.60 -6.94
CA ILE A 59 -10.95 9.37 -7.69
C ILE A 59 -11.82 8.23 -7.18
N LEU A 60 -12.39 7.48 -8.13
CA LEU A 60 -13.19 6.30 -7.83
C LEU A 60 -12.30 5.13 -7.43
N HIS A 61 -12.69 4.44 -6.37
CA HIS A 61 -12.01 3.27 -5.87
C HIS A 61 -12.98 2.11 -5.69
N VAL A 62 -12.47 0.91 -5.90
CA VAL A 62 -13.21 -0.33 -5.63
C VAL A 62 -12.33 -1.31 -4.87
N GLN A 63 -12.93 -2.13 -4.05
CA GLN A 63 -12.27 -3.28 -3.48
C GLN A 63 -12.39 -4.45 -4.46
N PRO A 64 -11.29 -4.88 -5.11
CA PRO A 64 -11.32 -5.94 -6.13
C PRO A 64 -11.27 -7.32 -5.47
N SER A 65 -11.21 -8.39 -6.24
CA SER A 65 -10.97 -9.73 -5.74
C SER A 65 -9.61 -9.84 -5.00
N ILE A 66 -9.46 -10.86 -4.14
CA ILE A 66 -8.18 -11.13 -3.45
C ILE A 66 -7.06 -11.43 -4.47
N GLU A 67 -7.42 -12.07 -5.56
CA GLU A 67 -6.50 -12.43 -6.64
C GLU A 67 -5.87 -11.17 -7.26
N VAL A 68 -6.68 -10.19 -7.65
CA VAL A 68 -6.19 -8.90 -8.16
C VAL A 68 -5.30 -8.20 -7.13
N MET A 69 -5.74 -8.11 -5.86
CA MET A 69 -4.93 -7.48 -4.81
C MET A 69 -3.60 -8.20 -4.56
N SER A 70 -3.58 -9.52 -4.70
CA SER A 70 -2.36 -10.31 -4.54
C SER A 70 -1.38 -10.13 -5.70
N GLY A 71 -1.87 -9.73 -6.88
CA GLY A 71 -1.07 -9.40 -8.06
C GLY A 71 -0.40 -8.02 -7.98
N ILE A 72 -0.81 -7.15 -7.05
CA ILE A 72 -0.24 -5.80 -6.91
C ILE A 72 1.02 -5.81 -6.03
N LEU A 73 1.98 -4.99 -6.39
CA LEU A 73 3.20 -4.73 -5.62
C LEU A 73 3.30 -3.24 -5.31
N ALA A 74 3.52 -2.91 -4.04
CA ALA A 74 3.74 -1.54 -3.61
C ALA A 74 5.23 -1.30 -3.32
N ILE A 75 5.77 -0.19 -3.84
CA ILE A 75 7.11 0.33 -3.50
C ILE A 75 6.96 1.65 -2.76
N ARG A 76 7.66 1.77 -1.65
CA ARG A 76 7.76 2.98 -0.85
C ARG A 76 9.19 3.51 -0.92
N LEU A 77 9.41 4.52 -1.77
CA LEU A 77 10.70 5.19 -1.90
C LEU A 77 10.83 6.27 -0.83
N HIS A 78 11.83 6.17 0.01
CA HIS A 78 12.04 7.09 1.13
C HIS A 78 12.96 8.25 0.71
N LEU A 79 12.40 9.46 0.61
CA LEU A 79 13.16 10.69 0.33
C LEU A 79 13.87 11.22 1.59
N ASP A 80 13.42 10.79 2.76
CA ASP A 80 14.05 11.05 4.06
C ASP A 80 14.20 9.72 4.80
N GLU A 81 15.11 9.66 5.75
CA GLU A 81 15.28 8.51 6.62
C GLU A 81 14.00 8.20 7.40
N SER A 82 13.65 6.93 7.52
CA SER A 82 12.56 6.41 8.35
C SER A 82 13.16 5.56 9.47
N GLY A 83 13.72 6.24 10.47
CA GLY A 83 14.27 5.62 11.68
C GLY A 83 13.20 5.32 12.73
N LEU A 84 13.59 4.74 13.87
CA LEU A 84 12.69 4.32 14.96
C LEU A 84 11.84 5.47 15.52
N ASP A 85 12.39 6.67 15.55
CA ASP A 85 11.78 7.90 16.07
C ASP A 85 10.94 8.66 15.02
N ASN A 86 11.07 8.29 13.75
CA ASN A 86 10.44 8.97 12.62
C ASN A 86 9.23 8.20 12.06
N GLY A 87 8.54 7.46 12.89
CA GLY A 87 7.30 6.74 12.59
C GLY A 87 7.44 5.72 11.46
N PRO A 88 8.39 4.77 11.55
CA PRO A 88 8.59 3.76 10.52
C PRO A 88 7.37 2.87 10.35
N LEU A 89 7.26 2.22 9.20
CA LEU A 89 6.25 1.22 8.99
C LEU A 89 6.53 0.01 9.90
N ARG A 90 5.47 -0.55 10.45
CA ARG A 90 5.50 -1.83 11.16
C ARG A 90 4.63 -2.81 10.40
N VAL A 91 5.11 -4.03 10.21
CA VAL A 91 4.45 -5.04 9.39
C VAL A 91 4.34 -6.37 10.14
N ILE A 92 3.34 -7.17 9.79
CA ILE A 92 3.25 -8.56 10.23
C ILE A 92 3.66 -9.45 9.05
N GLY A 93 4.86 -10.03 9.12
CA GLY A 93 5.41 -10.88 8.06
C GLY A 93 4.47 -12.04 7.70
N GLY A 94 4.28 -12.26 6.39
CA GLY A 94 3.45 -13.36 5.87
C GLY A 94 1.93 -13.13 5.92
N SER A 95 1.44 -12.06 6.56
CA SER A 95 -0.01 -11.79 6.69
C SER A 95 -0.72 -11.64 5.35
N HIS A 96 -0.05 -11.09 4.33
CA HIS A 96 -0.62 -10.96 2.98
C HIS A 96 -1.08 -12.28 2.35
N ARG A 97 -0.52 -13.41 2.79
CA ARG A 97 -0.89 -14.75 2.29
C ARG A 97 -2.20 -15.28 2.89
N LYS A 98 -2.74 -14.59 3.87
CA LYS A 98 -3.98 -14.98 4.58
C LYS A 98 -5.23 -14.33 3.99
N GLY A 99 -5.10 -13.56 2.90
CA GLY A 99 -6.20 -12.82 2.30
C GLY A 99 -6.57 -11.58 3.09
N ARG A 100 -7.85 -11.19 3.03
CA ARG A 100 -8.39 -10.03 3.75
C ARG A 100 -8.75 -10.40 5.19
N PHE A 101 -8.51 -9.44 6.08
CA PHE A 101 -8.91 -9.53 7.48
C PHE A 101 -10.12 -8.64 7.76
N SER A 102 -11.01 -9.14 8.61
CA SER A 102 -12.03 -8.29 9.26
C SER A 102 -11.37 -7.39 10.30
N ALA A 103 -12.08 -6.33 10.71
CA ALA A 103 -11.62 -5.45 11.78
C ALA A 103 -11.35 -6.21 13.09
N GLU A 104 -12.17 -7.22 13.40
CA GLU A 104 -12.00 -8.07 14.56
C GLU A 104 -10.73 -8.92 14.46
N GLN A 105 -10.47 -9.54 13.31
CA GLN A 105 -9.24 -10.30 13.05
C GLN A 105 -8.01 -9.42 13.20
N ILE A 106 -8.04 -8.19 12.65
CA ILE A 106 -6.94 -7.22 12.79
C ILE A 106 -6.75 -6.85 14.27
N SER A 107 -7.82 -6.66 15.04
CA SER A 107 -7.75 -6.35 16.47
C SER A 107 -7.08 -7.47 17.26
N ASN A 108 -7.43 -8.72 16.95
CA ASN A 108 -6.97 -9.92 17.66
C ASN A 108 -5.64 -10.46 17.14
N TRP A 109 -5.07 -9.88 16.06
CA TRP A 109 -3.80 -10.36 15.53
C TRP A 109 -2.64 -10.10 16.50
N GLY A 110 -1.75 -11.08 16.63
CA GLY A 110 -0.56 -11.02 17.49
C GLY A 110 0.43 -9.94 17.04
N LYS A 111 0.23 -8.72 17.55
CA LYS A 111 1.02 -7.51 17.20
C LYS A 111 2.42 -7.51 17.82
N ASP A 112 2.68 -8.41 18.75
CA ASP A 112 3.98 -8.75 19.32
C ASP A 112 4.98 -9.26 18.28
N LYS A 113 4.50 -9.84 17.18
CA LYS A 113 5.30 -10.32 16.05
C LYS A 113 5.58 -9.25 14.99
N ALA A 114 5.27 -8.00 15.27
CA ALA A 114 5.47 -6.92 14.31
C ALA A 114 6.96 -6.62 14.10
N VAL A 115 7.35 -6.54 12.84
CA VAL A 115 8.69 -6.11 12.42
C VAL A 115 8.66 -4.61 12.14
N VAL A 116 9.60 -3.87 12.69
CA VAL A 116 9.80 -2.45 12.40
C VAL A 116 10.69 -2.31 11.18
N CYS A 117 10.19 -1.63 10.14
CA CYS A 117 10.88 -1.43 8.89
C CYS A 117 11.58 -0.06 8.90
N THR A 118 12.81 0.01 9.38
CA THR A 118 13.64 1.20 9.21
C THR A 118 14.21 1.24 7.81
N VAL A 119 14.19 2.42 7.17
CA VAL A 119 14.67 2.59 5.79
C VAL A 119 15.51 3.85 5.74
N PRO A 120 16.76 3.80 5.22
CA PRO A 120 17.58 4.98 5.05
C PRO A 120 17.01 5.91 3.96
N LYS A 121 17.44 7.17 3.96
CA LYS A 121 17.18 8.09 2.84
C LYS A 121 17.67 7.47 1.53
N GLY A 122 16.82 7.52 0.50
CA GLY A 122 17.07 6.90 -0.81
C GLY A 122 16.79 5.40 -0.86
N GLY A 123 16.49 4.77 0.28
CA GLY A 123 16.10 3.37 0.33
C GLY A 123 14.65 3.14 -0.08
N ALA A 124 14.32 1.88 -0.38
CA ALA A 124 12.97 1.47 -0.75
C ALA A 124 12.49 0.30 0.12
N LEU A 125 11.19 0.32 0.45
CA LEU A 125 10.47 -0.80 1.06
C LEU A 125 9.47 -1.33 0.04
N ILE A 126 9.56 -2.63 -0.23
CA ILE A 126 8.67 -3.33 -1.17
C ILE A 126 7.72 -4.22 -0.36
N MET A 127 6.42 -4.15 -0.66
CA MET A 127 5.42 -4.92 0.06
C MET A 127 4.21 -5.26 -0.81
N ARG A 128 3.48 -6.29 -0.42
CA ARG A 128 2.13 -6.55 -0.98
C ARG A 128 1.09 -5.66 -0.27
N PRO A 129 0.07 -5.12 -0.96
CA PRO A 129 -0.98 -4.30 -0.35
C PRO A 129 -1.72 -5.01 0.80
N LEU A 130 -1.94 -6.32 0.67
CA LEU A 130 -2.57 -7.15 1.70
C LEU A 130 -1.66 -7.44 2.92
N LEU A 131 -0.43 -6.94 2.95
CA LEU A 131 0.41 -7.06 4.14
C LEU A 131 -0.18 -6.20 5.26
N LEU A 132 -0.46 -6.81 6.41
CA LEU A 132 -0.97 -6.09 7.58
C LEU A 132 0.12 -5.15 8.10
N HIS A 133 -0.18 -3.86 8.11
CA HIS A 133 0.81 -2.84 8.44
C HIS A 133 0.22 -1.66 9.20
N ALA A 134 1.10 -0.91 9.86
CA ALA A 134 0.76 0.27 10.64
C ALA A 134 1.95 1.24 10.68
N SER A 135 1.74 2.50 11.05
CA SER A 135 2.84 3.40 11.40
C SER A 135 2.48 4.28 12.59
N SER A 136 3.44 4.54 13.45
CA SER A 136 3.28 5.49 14.55
C SER A 136 3.41 6.94 14.05
N ALA A 137 2.94 7.88 14.85
CA ALA A 137 3.38 9.26 14.71
C ALA A 137 4.90 9.36 14.94
N CYS A 138 5.55 10.35 14.37
CA CYS A 138 6.96 10.65 14.66
C CYS A 138 7.07 11.20 16.08
N THR A 139 8.07 10.74 16.83
CA THR A 139 8.39 11.25 18.17
C THR A 139 9.35 12.43 18.10
N VAL A 140 10.19 12.46 17.06
CA VAL A 140 11.05 13.58 16.72
C VAL A 140 10.50 14.28 15.47
N ILE A 141 10.37 15.60 15.56
CA ILE A 141 9.73 16.41 14.51
C ILE A 141 10.72 16.66 13.37
N ARG A 142 10.69 15.78 12.39
CA ARG A 142 11.38 15.92 11.08
C ARG A 142 10.40 15.62 9.95
N SER A 143 10.72 16.10 8.76
CA SER A 143 10.00 15.66 7.57
C SER A 143 10.26 14.18 7.30
N ARG A 144 9.22 13.47 6.92
CA ARG A 144 9.31 12.11 6.40
C ARG A 144 8.51 12.01 5.11
N ARG A 145 9.20 12.23 4.01
CA ARG A 145 8.63 12.18 2.67
C ARG A 145 8.84 10.78 2.08
N VAL A 146 7.76 10.22 1.59
CA VAL A 146 7.74 8.89 0.97
C VAL A 146 6.90 8.97 -0.29
N ILE A 147 7.46 8.53 -1.42
CA ILE A 147 6.70 8.25 -2.65
C ILE A 147 6.26 6.79 -2.57
N HIS A 148 4.96 6.57 -2.58
CA HIS A 148 4.36 5.25 -2.60
C HIS A 148 3.77 4.99 -3.98
N LEU A 149 4.28 3.97 -4.66
CA LEU A 149 3.84 3.56 -5.98
C LEU A 149 3.28 2.15 -5.92
N GLU A 150 2.16 1.93 -6.58
CA GLU A 150 1.55 0.61 -6.75
C GLU A 150 1.71 0.18 -8.21
N PHE A 151 2.08 -1.09 -8.41
CA PHE A 151 2.31 -1.71 -9.72
C PHE A 151 1.45 -2.95 -9.87
N ALA A 152 0.95 -3.16 -11.08
CA ALA A 152 0.27 -4.38 -11.52
C ALA A 152 0.99 -4.94 -12.75
N ALA A 153 0.68 -6.18 -13.14
CA ALA A 153 1.15 -6.81 -14.36
C ALA A 153 -0.01 -7.36 -15.20
N THR A 154 -1.25 -7.06 -14.81
CA THR A 154 -2.46 -7.55 -15.48
C THR A 154 -3.49 -6.44 -15.59
N GLU A 155 -4.22 -6.44 -16.70
CA GLU A 155 -5.41 -5.63 -16.86
C GLU A 155 -6.52 -6.10 -15.90
N LEU A 156 -7.50 -5.23 -15.66
CA LEU A 156 -8.66 -5.55 -14.84
C LEU A 156 -9.69 -6.34 -15.66
N PRO A 157 -10.51 -7.17 -15.03
CA PRO A 157 -11.49 -7.98 -15.74
C PRO A 157 -12.72 -7.19 -16.21
N GLN A 158 -13.45 -7.75 -17.17
CA GLN A 158 -14.78 -7.33 -17.60
C GLN A 158 -14.87 -5.86 -18.08
N GLY A 159 -13.80 -5.34 -18.67
CA GLY A 159 -13.76 -3.96 -19.20
C GLY A 159 -13.60 -2.87 -18.13
N LEU A 160 -13.27 -3.24 -16.89
CA LEU A 160 -12.87 -2.27 -15.89
C LEU A 160 -11.44 -1.80 -16.18
N ASP A 161 -11.21 -0.51 -16.14
CA ASP A 161 -9.89 0.09 -16.40
C ASP A 161 -9.26 0.68 -15.13
N TRP A 162 -7.93 0.51 -15.00
CA TRP A 162 -7.14 1.26 -14.04
C TRP A 162 -7.33 2.77 -14.26
N HIS A 163 -7.33 3.55 -13.17
CA HIS A 163 -7.48 5.01 -13.26
C HIS A 163 -6.30 5.64 -14.02
N ASP A 164 -5.08 5.28 -13.63
CA ASP A 164 -3.84 5.70 -14.28
C ASP A 164 -3.01 4.47 -14.64
N THR A 165 -2.27 4.55 -15.74
CA THR A 165 -1.27 3.55 -16.15
C THR A 165 -0.06 4.27 -16.72
N VAL A 166 1.15 3.92 -16.24
CA VAL A 166 2.45 4.46 -16.70
C VAL A 166 3.48 3.34 -16.86
#